data_483925ab9ed79820f54a7f0e5ef8021c
#
_entry.id   483925ab9ed79820f54a7f0e5ef8021c
#
_cell.length_a   1.000
_cell.length_b   1.000
_cell.length_c   1.000
_cell.angle_alpha   90.00
_cell.angle_beta   90.00
_cell.angle_gamma   90.00
#
_symmetry.space_group_name_H-M   'P 1'
#
loop_
_entity.id
_entity.type
_entity.pdbx_description
1 polymer ?
#
loop_
_entity_poly.entity_id
_entity_poly.type
_entity_poly.pdbx_seq_one_letter_code
_entity_poly.pdbx_strand_id
1 'polypeptide(L)'
;MQIADLLGAKGIGVIALLPETDISNAALLLSDQAIGVAAVIDQNQGLVGILSERDITRGLAEFGAEVVNVRVDQLMTRKIVSCTPETTIEDAIALMHDNGIRHLPVMEDGKTLIAMVSIRDLVDVQAAAYREAG
;
A
#
# COMPACT_ATOMS: atom_id res chain seq x y z
N MET A 1 13.31 -16.66 1.82
CA MET A 1 13.19 -15.37 2.50
C MET A 1 11.73 -14.98 2.57
N GLN A 2 11.31 -14.53 3.73
CA GLN A 2 9.94 -14.12 3.99
C GLN A 2 9.84 -12.61 4.14
N ILE A 3 8.63 -12.08 4.05
CA ILE A 3 8.36 -10.65 4.29
C ILE A 3 8.89 -10.22 5.65
N ALA A 4 8.79 -11.09 6.68
CA ALA A 4 9.30 -10.78 8.02
C ALA A 4 10.79 -10.37 7.99
N ASP A 5 11.59 -10.98 7.14
CA ASP A 5 13.02 -10.65 7.02
C ASP A 5 13.23 -9.22 6.50
N LEU A 6 12.38 -8.79 5.57
CA LEU A 6 12.42 -7.43 5.06
C LEU A 6 12.02 -6.42 6.13
N LEU A 7 10.98 -6.71 6.90
CA LEU A 7 10.47 -5.80 7.92
C LEU A 7 11.49 -5.57 9.02
N GLY A 8 12.22 -6.60 9.41
CA GLY A 8 13.28 -6.49 10.41
C GLY A 8 14.41 -5.55 9.99
N ALA A 9 14.72 -5.51 8.69
CA ALA A 9 15.80 -4.67 8.17
C ALA A 9 15.35 -3.24 7.89
N LYS A 10 14.07 -3.05 7.54
CA LYS A 10 13.56 -1.78 7.03
C LYS A 10 12.94 -0.88 8.09
N GLY A 11 12.53 -1.44 9.20
CA GLY A 11 11.71 -0.73 10.16
C GLY A 11 10.25 -0.69 9.72
N ILE A 12 9.37 -0.43 10.65
CA ILE A 12 7.93 -0.45 10.40
C ILE A 12 7.39 0.97 10.45
N GLY A 13 6.84 1.45 9.34
CA GLY A 13 6.14 2.71 9.28
C GLY A 13 4.96 2.56 8.34
N VAL A 14 3.76 2.84 8.83
CA VAL A 14 2.58 2.83 7.99
C VAL A 14 2.00 4.23 7.96
N ILE A 15 1.85 4.76 6.75
CA ILE A 15 1.18 6.05 6.55
C ILE A 15 -0.26 5.76 6.17
N ALA A 16 -1.17 6.30 6.95
CA ALA A 16 -2.59 6.00 6.82
C ALA A 16 -3.41 7.26 6.69
N LEU A 17 -4.53 7.12 5.99
CA LEU A 17 -5.54 8.16 5.81
C LEU A 17 -6.82 7.71 6.52
N LEU A 18 -7.62 8.67 6.94
CA LEU A 18 -8.99 8.41 7.39
C LEU A 18 -9.92 8.38 6.18
N PRO A 19 -10.98 7.56 6.22
CA PRO A 19 -11.91 7.46 5.09
C PRO A 19 -12.56 8.79 4.69
N GLU A 20 -12.79 9.67 5.66
CA GLU A 20 -13.45 10.96 5.44
C GLU A 20 -12.51 12.07 4.96
N THR A 21 -11.21 11.82 4.89
CA THR A 21 -10.23 12.79 4.38
C THR A 21 -10.56 13.15 2.94
N ASP A 22 -10.48 14.41 2.57
CA ASP A 22 -10.69 14.81 1.20
C ASP A 22 -9.45 14.50 0.33
N ILE A 23 -9.66 14.35 -0.96
CA ILE A 23 -8.59 13.95 -1.88
C ILE A 23 -7.50 15.03 -1.97
N SER A 24 -7.84 16.29 -1.79
CA SER A 24 -6.84 17.36 -1.77
C SER A 24 -5.80 17.10 -0.68
N ASN A 25 -6.25 16.79 0.54
CA ASN A 25 -5.35 16.51 1.66
C ASN A 25 -4.65 15.16 1.50
N ALA A 26 -5.32 14.17 0.92
CA ALA A 26 -4.69 12.88 0.65
C ALA A 26 -3.55 13.02 -0.35
N ALA A 27 -3.76 13.79 -1.42
CA ALA A 27 -2.72 14.04 -2.43
C ALA A 27 -1.52 14.76 -1.82
N LEU A 28 -1.79 15.72 -0.93
CA LEU A 28 -0.73 16.44 -0.22
C LEU A 28 0.11 15.48 0.62
N LEU A 29 -0.53 14.57 1.35
CA LEU A 29 0.18 13.57 2.16
C LEU A 29 1.05 12.67 1.31
N LEU A 30 0.50 12.13 0.21
CA LEU A 30 1.28 11.26 -0.69
C LEU A 30 2.49 12.00 -1.26
N SER A 31 2.30 13.25 -1.67
CA SER A 31 3.37 14.07 -2.22
C SER A 31 4.44 14.37 -1.18
N ASP A 32 4.04 14.82 0.00
CA ASP A 32 4.97 15.18 1.07
C ASP A 32 5.80 13.98 1.55
N GLN A 33 5.19 12.80 1.58
CA GLN A 33 5.86 11.57 2.01
C GLN A 33 6.56 10.84 0.88
N ALA A 34 6.43 11.34 -0.35
CA ALA A 34 7.00 10.74 -1.57
C ALA A 34 6.60 9.27 -1.71
N ILE A 35 5.32 8.97 -1.50
CA ILE A 35 4.76 7.63 -1.63
C ILE A 35 3.64 7.62 -2.66
N GLY A 36 3.45 6.45 -3.30
CA GLY A 36 2.42 6.28 -4.33
C GLY A 36 1.13 5.67 -3.82
N VAL A 37 1.09 5.25 -2.55
CA VAL A 37 -0.06 4.55 -1.99
C VAL A 37 -0.10 4.75 -0.48
N ALA A 38 -1.31 4.86 0.07
CA ALA A 38 -1.52 4.93 1.50
C ALA A 38 -2.64 3.98 1.91
N ALA A 39 -2.54 3.46 3.12
CA ALA A 39 -3.61 2.68 3.73
C ALA A 39 -4.74 3.60 4.17
N VAL A 40 -5.96 3.13 4.06
CA VAL A 40 -7.13 3.85 4.58
C VAL A 40 -7.66 3.06 5.77
N ILE A 41 -7.59 3.68 6.93
CA ILE A 41 -7.92 3.00 8.19
C ILE A 41 -9.09 3.72 8.87
N ASP A 42 -10.14 2.95 9.13
CA ASP A 42 -11.27 3.40 9.92
C ASP A 42 -11.00 3.07 11.40
N GLN A 43 -11.31 3.98 12.30
CA GLN A 43 -11.04 3.80 13.72
C GLN A 43 -11.73 2.58 14.32
N ASN A 44 -12.88 2.19 13.75
CA ASN A 44 -13.68 1.08 14.28
C ASN A 44 -13.50 -0.21 13.50
N GLN A 45 -13.24 -0.13 12.19
CA GLN A 45 -13.22 -1.28 11.29
C GLN A 45 -11.82 -1.71 10.87
N GLY A 46 -10.79 -0.89 11.15
CA GLY A 46 -9.42 -1.15 10.73
C GLY A 46 -9.18 -0.79 9.28
N LEU A 47 -8.40 -1.59 8.57
CA LEU A 47 -8.06 -1.34 7.17
C LEU A 47 -9.30 -1.54 6.30
N VAL A 48 -9.77 -0.46 5.67
CA VAL A 48 -10.98 -0.48 4.84
C VAL A 48 -10.70 -0.28 3.36
N GLY A 49 -9.50 0.18 3.02
CA GLY A 49 -9.14 0.40 1.61
C GLY A 49 -7.70 0.82 1.45
N ILE A 50 -7.33 0.99 0.19
CA ILE A 50 -6.01 1.48 -0.22
C ILE A 50 -6.26 2.62 -1.21
N LEU A 51 -5.59 3.74 -1.00
CA LEU A 51 -5.64 4.86 -1.94
C LEU A 51 -4.31 4.99 -2.65
N SER A 52 -4.33 4.94 -3.98
CA SER A 52 -3.13 5.07 -4.81
C SER A 52 -3.19 6.35 -5.65
N GLU A 53 -2.02 6.74 -6.18
CA GLU A 53 -1.95 7.82 -7.16
C GLU A 53 -2.86 7.55 -8.35
N ARG A 54 -2.97 6.29 -8.76
CA ARG A 54 -3.85 5.89 -9.87
C ARG A 54 -5.32 6.15 -9.54
N ASP A 55 -5.73 5.90 -8.29
CA ASP A 55 -7.10 6.21 -7.86
C ASP A 55 -7.39 7.70 -7.98
N ILE A 56 -6.43 8.54 -7.61
CA ILE A 56 -6.58 10.01 -7.71
C ILE A 56 -6.66 10.44 -9.17
N THR A 57 -5.80 9.87 -10.03
CA THR A 57 -5.83 10.16 -11.47
C THR A 57 -7.19 9.79 -12.06
N ARG A 58 -7.71 8.61 -11.72
CA ARG A 58 -9.03 8.17 -12.16
C ARG A 58 -10.12 9.11 -11.65
N GLY A 59 -10.01 9.54 -10.40
CA GLY A 59 -10.95 10.50 -9.82
C GLY A 59 -10.93 11.84 -10.54
N LEU A 60 -9.75 12.33 -10.91
CA LEU A 60 -9.64 13.56 -11.69
C LEU A 60 -10.32 13.42 -13.04
N ALA A 61 -10.17 12.27 -13.70
CA ALA A 61 -10.82 12.01 -14.98
C ALA A 61 -12.35 11.97 -14.85
N GLU A 62 -12.84 11.42 -13.72
CA GLU A 62 -14.28 11.25 -13.46
C GLU A 62 -14.95 12.54 -12.97
N PHE A 63 -14.34 13.22 -12.02
CA PHE A 63 -14.93 14.38 -11.33
C PHE A 63 -14.39 15.72 -11.79
N GLY A 64 -13.31 15.74 -12.59
CA GLY A 64 -12.66 16.99 -12.97
C GLY A 64 -12.14 17.75 -11.76
N ALA A 65 -12.24 19.06 -11.77
CA ALA A 65 -11.74 19.90 -10.68
C ALA A 65 -12.40 19.62 -9.33
N GLU A 66 -13.62 19.07 -9.33
CA GLU A 66 -14.33 18.75 -8.08
C GLU A 66 -13.68 17.60 -7.30
N VAL A 67 -12.74 16.88 -7.90
CA VAL A 67 -12.05 15.78 -7.23
C VAL A 67 -11.42 16.21 -5.90
N VAL A 68 -11.02 17.46 -5.78
CA VAL A 68 -10.39 17.98 -4.57
C VAL A 68 -11.30 17.87 -3.35
N ASN A 69 -12.61 17.87 -3.56
CA ASN A 69 -13.62 17.79 -2.50
C ASN A 69 -14.20 16.39 -2.32
N VAL A 70 -13.78 15.43 -3.13
CA VAL A 70 -14.22 14.04 -3.02
C VAL A 70 -13.49 13.40 -1.82
N ARG A 71 -14.20 12.56 -1.08
CA ARG A 71 -13.62 11.86 0.08
C ARG A 71 -12.78 10.67 -0.38
N VAL A 72 -11.78 10.34 0.41
CA VAL A 72 -10.91 9.17 0.18
C VAL A 72 -11.77 7.91 0.01
N ASP A 73 -12.78 7.70 0.86
CA ASP A 73 -13.61 6.50 0.80
C ASP A 73 -14.46 6.39 -0.47
N GLN A 74 -14.59 7.47 -1.24
CA GLN A 74 -15.29 7.43 -2.53
C GLN A 74 -14.38 7.00 -3.68
N LEU A 75 -13.06 7.12 -3.53
CA LEU A 75 -12.10 6.78 -4.58
C LEU A 75 -11.22 5.58 -4.24
N MET A 76 -11.05 5.25 -2.98
CA MET A 76 -10.16 4.16 -2.56
C MET A 76 -10.54 2.83 -3.18
N THR A 77 -9.55 1.97 -3.35
CA THR A 77 -9.77 0.59 -3.76
C THR A 77 -10.14 -0.22 -2.52
N ARG A 78 -11.30 -0.88 -2.55
CA ARG A 78 -11.83 -1.64 -1.42
C ARG A 78 -11.44 -3.11 -1.45
N LYS A 79 -11.14 -3.64 -2.63
CA LYS A 79 -10.65 -5.01 -2.78
C LYS A 79 -9.20 -5.04 -2.35
N ILE A 80 -8.95 -5.50 -1.12
CA ILE A 80 -7.62 -5.52 -0.54
C ILE A 80 -6.97 -6.88 -0.79
N VAL A 81 -5.83 -6.87 -1.47
CA VAL A 81 -4.95 -8.04 -1.61
C VAL A 81 -3.82 -7.82 -0.63
N SER A 82 -3.65 -8.73 0.31
CA SER A 82 -2.69 -8.58 1.40
C SER A 82 -1.78 -9.81 1.50
N CYS A 83 -0.72 -9.67 2.29
CA CYS A 83 0.17 -10.76 2.65
C CYS A 83 0.38 -10.76 4.16
N THR A 84 1.14 -11.73 4.64
CA THR A 84 1.48 -11.86 6.06
C THR A 84 3.01 -11.80 6.19
N PRO A 85 3.55 -11.65 7.42
CA PRO A 85 4.99 -11.70 7.61
C PRO A 85 5.63 -13.02 7.15
N GLU A 86 4.88 -14.11 7.16
CA GLU A 86 5.36 -15.44 6.76
C GLU A 86 5.30 -15.68 5.24
N THR A 87 4.64 -14.78 4.49
CA THR A 87 4.60 -14.88 3.04
C THR A 87 6.02 -14.78 2.48
N THR A 88 6.37 -15.67 1.54
CA THR A 88 7.69 -15.61 0.90
C THR A 88 7.76 -14.43 -0.05
N ILE A 89 8.97 -13.96 -0.30
CA ILE A 89 9.19 -12.86 -1.25
C ILE A 89 8.65 -13.24 -2.63
N GLU A 90 8.90 -14.48 -3.07
CA GLU A 90 8.43 -14.97 -4.37
C GLU A 90 6.91 -14.96 -4.45
N ASP A 91 6.24 -15.42 -3.41
CA ASP A 91 4.77 -15.45 -3.37
C ASP A 91 4.19 -14.03 -3.35
N ALA A 92 4.83 -13.12 -2.64
CA ALA A 92 4.40 -11.72 -2.59
C ALA A 92 4.51 -11.07 -3.98
N ILE A 93 5.61 -11.31 -4.69
CA ILE A 93 5.79 -10.81 -6.06
C ILE A 93 4.70 -11.39 -6.98
N ALA A 94 4.42 -12.68 -6.85
CA ALA A 94 3.38 -13.32 -7.64
C ALA A 94 2.00 -12.72 -7.36
N LEU A 95 1.68 -12.43 -6.09
CA LEU A 95 0.43 -11.77 -5.74
C LEU A 95 0.30 -10.40 -6.40
N MET A 96 1.38 -9.63 -6.40
CA MET A 96 1.38 -8.32 -7.06
C MET A 96 1.16 -8.46 -8.56
N HIS A 97 1.88 -9.37 -9.19
CA HIS A 97 1.77 -9.60 -10.63
C HIS A 97 0.37 -10.07 -11.01
N ASP A 98 -0.16 -11.06 -10.31
CA ASP A 98 -1.45 -11.67 -10.63
C ASP A 98 -2.61 -10.68 -10.45
N ASN A 99 -2.45 -9.69 -9.58
CA ASN A 99 -3.48 -8.69 -9.30
C ASN A 99 -3.20 -7.33 -9.94
N GLY A 100 -2.11 -7.19 -10.68
CA GLY A 100 -1.76 -5.93 -11.36
C GLY A 100 -1.50 -4.79 -10.39
N ILE A 101 -0.92 -5.09 -9.24
CA ILE A 101 -0.64 -4.10 -8.18
C ILE A 101 0.86 -4.10 -7.85
N ARG A 102 1.33 -3.03 -7.26
CA ARG A 102 2.75 -2.84 -6.93
C ARG A 102 3.00 -2.66 -5.45
N HIS A 103 1.96 -2.79 -4.63
CA HIS A 103 2.05 -2.66 -3.18
C HIS A 103 1.18 -3.70 -2.53
N LEU A 104 1.61 -4.20 -1.37
CA LEU A 104 0.83 -5.13 -0.55
C LEU A 104 0.83 -4.66 0.89
N PRO A 105 -0.33 -4.53 1.51
CA PRO A 105 -0.39 -4.41 2.96
C PRO A 105 0.02 -5.73 3.59
N VAL A 106 0.83 -5.64 4.65
CA VAL A 106 1.24 -6.78 5.45
C VAL A 106 0.36 -6.80 6.69
N MET A 107 -0.41 -7.87 6.83
CA MET A 107 -1.40 -8.01 7.90
C MET A 107 -0.95 -9.06 8.91
N GLU A 108 -1.14 -8.77 10.19
CA GLU A 108 -0.93 -9.72 11.26
C GLU A 108 -2.29 -10.19 11.75
N ASP A 109 -2.47 -11.51 11.87
CA ASP A 109 -3.73 -12.13 12.33
C ASP A 109 -4.96 -11.72 11.51
N GLY A 110 -4.75 -11.31 10.27
CA GLY A 110 -5.82 -10.90 9.37
C GLY A 110 -6.53 -9.61 9.74
N LYS A 111 -6.05 -8.91 10.78
CA LYS A 111 -6.73 -7.71 11.30
C LYS A 111 -5.83 -6.50 11.42
N THR A 112 -4.58 -6.68 11.79
CA THR A 112 -3.69 -5.57 12.11
C THR A 112 -2.74 -5.30 10.96
N LEU A 113 -2.80 -4.10 10.41
CA LEU A 113 -1.86 -3.66 9.39
C LEU A 113 -0.55 -3.29 10.08
N ILE A 114 0.54 -3.97 9.70
CA ILE A 114 1.87 -3.72 10.29
C ILE A 114 2.84 -3.05 9.32
N ALA A 115 2.60 -3.14 8.03
CA ALA A 115 3.50 -2.52 7.05
C ALA A 115 2.83 -2.46 5.68
N MET A 116 3.43 -1.65 4.80
CA MET A 116 3.11 -1.62 3.38
C MET A 116 4.41 -1.88 2.62
N VAL A 117 4.45 -2.92 1.80
CA VAL A 117 5.64 -3.24 1.00
C VAL A 117 5.36 -2.97 -0.47
N SER A 118 6.40 -2.53 -1.18
CA SER A 118 6.31 -2.22 -2.61
C SER A 118 7.05 -3.28 -3.42
N ILE A 119 6.72 -3.37 -4.71
CA ILE A 119 7.46 -4.26 -5.62
C ILE A 119 8.96 -3.92 -5.63
N ARG A 120 9.30 -2.62 -5.51
CA ARG A 120 10.71 -2.20 -5.45
C ARG A 120 11.41 -2.78 -4.22
N ASP A 121 10.76 -2.74 -3.06
CA ASP A 121 11.31 -3.32 -1.83
C ASP A 121 11.65 -4.79 -2.02
N LEU A 122 10.74 -5.55 -2.64
CA LEU A 122 10.91 -6.99 -2.83
C LEU A 122 11.99 -7.31 -3.85
N VAL A 123 12.03 -6.55 -4.93
CA VAL A 123 13.05 -6.73 -5.98
C VAL A 123 14.44 -6.40 -5.45
N ASP A 124 14.56 -5.32 -4.67
CA ASP A 124 15.85 -4.91 -4.09
C ASP A 124 16.39 -5.98 -3.14
N VAL A 125 15.53 -6.55 -2.30
CA VAL A 125 15.92 -7.62 -1.37
C VAL A 125 16.34 -8.87 -2.14
N GLN A 126 15.59 -9.25 -3.16
CA GLN A 126 15.88 -10.41 -3.99
C GLN A 126 17.22 -10.26 -4.74
N ALA A 127 17.45 -9.06 -5.28
CA ALA A 127 18.70 -8.76 -5.98
C ALA A 127 19.90 -8.83 -5.03
N ALA A 128 19.74 -8.30 -3.81
CA ALA A 128 20.80 -8.34 -2.80
C ALA A 128 21.12 -9.78 -2.40
N ALA A 129 20.09 -10.60 -2.17
CA ALA A 129 20.25 -12.01 -1.83
C ALA A 129 20.95 -12.80 -2.97
N TYR A 130 20.59 -12.50 -4.21
CA TYR A 130 21.20 -13.13 -5.38
C TYR A 130 22.69 -12.78 -5.47
N ARG A 131 23.04 -11.53 -5.25
CA ARG A 131 24.45 -11.11 -5.28
C ARG A 131 25.27 -11.78 -4.17
N GLU A 132 24.70 -11.95 -2.98
CA GLU A 132 25.37 -12.62 -1.86
C GLU A 132 25.57 -14.10 -2.14
N ALA A 133 24.63 -14.74 -2.84
CA ALA A 133 24.70 -16.17 -3.20
C ALA A 133 25.69 -16.43 -4.32
N GLY A 134 25.91 -15.46 -5.17
CA GLY A 134 26.81 -15.58 -6.32
C GLY A 134 28.20 -15.15 -5.99
#